data_c3fe304a61d5ab065b3ed63060af79b8
#
_entry.id   c3fe304a61d5ab065b3ed63060af79b8
#
_cell.length_a   1.000
_cell.length_b   1.000
_cell.length_c   1.000
_cell.angle_alpha   90.00
_cell.angle_beta   90.00
_cell.angle_gamma   90.00
#
_symmetry.space_group_name_H-M   'P 1'
#
loop_
_entity.id
_entity.type
_entity.pdbx_description
1 polymer ?
#
loop_
_entity_poly.entity_id
_entity_poly.type
_entity_poly.pdbx_seq_one_letter_code
_entity_poly.pdbx_strand_id
1 'polypeptide(L)'
;MTRLFLLLLLYTSVFNDLDAQHGNPAPGDLDDDLWLTYSGSNGPGKGKHVVLIAAEQEYRSEQSMPMLAKVLSSHHGFNCTVLFSVNEKGEVDPTMPAPFKDKEERHNIPGLDHLKKADCVIWISRFMHLPEAQMQHFYDYFDSGKPLIALRTANHGFWGGLKYRKGGKNVSLRTLLG
;
A
#
# COMPACT_ATOMS: atom_id res chain seq x y z
N MET A 1 -38.34 -4.91 48.82
CA MET A 1 -36.93 -4.81 48.34
C MET A 1 -36.68 -5.48 46.98
N THR A 2 -37.63 -5.44 46.03
CA THR A 2 -37.55 -6.29 44.80
C THR A 2 -37.74 -5.48 43.52
N ARG A 3 -37.60 -4.15 43.54
CA ARG A 3 -37.73 -3.30 42.32
C ARG A 3 -36.48 -2.57 41.91
N LEU A 4 -35.33 -2.73 42.62
CA LEU A 4 -34.09 -2.03 42.31
C LEU A 4 -33.13 -2.85 41.44
N PHE A 5 -33.35 -4.16 41.29
CA PHE A 5 -32.48 -5.05 40.52
C PHE A 5 -32.81 -5.14 39.02
N LEU A 6 -33.98 -4.68 38.60
CA LEU A 6 -34.41 -4.79 37.20
C LEU A 6 -33.93 -3.60 36.32
N LEU A 7 -33.53 -2.51 36.95
CA LEU A 7 -33.05 -1.31 36.23
C LEU A 7 -31.54 -1.37 35.89
N LEU A 8 -30.78 -2.23 36.59
CA LEU A 8 -29.33 -2.36 36.33
C LEU A 8 -29.02 -3.31 35.18
N LEU A 9 -29.95 -4.23 34.83
CA LEU A 9 -29.76 -5.17 33.72
C LEU A 9 -30.12 -4.58 32.34
N LEU A 10 -30.87 -3.50 32.32
CA LEU A 10 -31.20 -2.79 31.05
C LEU A 10 -30.13 -1.79 30.64
N TYR A 11 -29.24 -1.41 31.57
CA TYR A 11 -28.17 -0.46 31.24
C TYR A 11 -26.92 -1.11 30.62
N THR A 12 -26.75 -2.41 30.78
CA THR A 12 -25.60 -3.14 30.23
C THR A 12 -25.78 -3.60 28.76
N SER A 13 -27.05 -3.64 28.29
CA SER A 13 -27.32 -4.05 26.89
C SER A 13 -27.25 -2.89 25.90
N VAL A 14 -27.34 -1.64 26.35
CA VAL A 14 -27.31 -0.45 25.48
C VAL A 14 -25.89 -0.02 25.15
N PHE A 15 -24.90 -0.40 25.97
CA PHE A 15 -23.48 -0.05 25.68
C PHE A 15 -22.80 -1.02 24.71
N ASN A 16 -23.33 -2.22 24.49
CA ASN A 16 -22.76 -3.17 23.54
C ASN A 16 -23.19 -2.92 22.08
N ASP A 17 -24.23 -2.15 21.82
CA ASP A 17 -24.69 -1.89 20.45
C ASP A 17 -24.13 -0.59 19.85
N LEU A 18 -23.48 0.27 20.64
CA LEU A 18 -22.86 1.50 20.14
C LEU A 18 -21.46 1.29 19.56
N ASP A 19 -20.76 0.23 19.95
CA ASP A 19 -19.45 -0.12 19.35
C ASP A 19 -19.57 -0.89 18.04
N ALA A 20 -20.75 -1.44 17.72
CA ALA A 20 -20.96 -2.22 16.50
C ALA A 20 -21.24 -1.36 15.25
N GLN A 21 -21.49 -0.06 15.38
CA GLN A 21 -21.80 0.82 14.24
C GLN A 21 -20.63 1.69 13.78
N HIS A 22 -19.54 1.76 14.54
CA HIS A 22 -18.28 2.32 14.10
C HIS A 22 -17.25 1.18 14.01
N GLY A 23 -17.60 0.12 13.31
CA GLY A 23 -16.68 -0.94 13.02
C GLY A 23 -15.45 -0.33 12.32
N ASN A 24 -14.36 -0.14 13.07
CA ASN A 24 -13.05 -0.13 12.44
C ASN A 24 -13.05 -1.35 11.52
N PRO A 25 -12.90 -1.22 10.19
CA PRO A 25 -12.64 -2.39 9.39
C PRO A 25 -11.46 -3.08 10.08
N ALA A 26 -11.63 -4.35 10.42
CA ALA A 26 -10.55 -5.17 10.93
C ALA A 26 -9.32 -4.92 10.03
N PRO A 27 -8.08 -4.88 10.58
CA PRO A 27 -6.90 -4.93 9.74
C PRO A 27 -7.17 -6.02 8.72
N GLY A 28 -7.08 -5.68 7.42
CA GLY A 28 -7.45 -6.59 6.35
C GLY A 28 -6.79 -7.93 6.62
N ASP A 29 -7.49 -9.02 6.33
CA ASP A 29 -6.92 -10.34 6.40
C ASP A 29 -5.51 -10.27 5.80
N LEU A 30 -4.52 -10.57 6.62
CA LEU A 30 -3.13 -10.71 6.19
C LEU A 30 -3.11 -11.98 5.33
N ASP A 31 -3.48 -11.83 4.06
CA ASP A 31 -3.28 -12.90 3.10
C ASP A 31 -1.76 -12.99 2.91
N ASP A 32 -1.16 -14.03 3.45
CA ASP A 32 0.28 -14.31 3.50
C ASP A 32 1.15 -13.32 4.31
N ASP A 33 0.63 -12.59 5.29
CA ASP A 33 1.36 -11.75 6.25
C ASP A 33 2.26 -10.62 5.67
N LEU A 34 2.27 -10.39 4.35
CA LEU A 34 3.26 -9.54 3.70
C LEU A 34 2.71 -8.23 3.08
N TRP A 35 1.39 -8.09 2.99
CA TRP A 35 0.71 -6.87 2.52
C TRP A 35 -0.63 -6.68 3.22
N LEU A 36 -1.22 -5.50 3.09
CA LEU A 36 -2.54 -5.19 3.65
C LEU A 36 -3.57 -5.03 2.54
N THR A 37 -4.78 -5.56 2.76
CA THR A 37 -5.92 -5.35 1.87
C THR A 37 -7.05 -4.62 2.59
N TYR A 38 -7.75 -3.75 1.86
CA TYR A 38 -8.89 -3.00 2.34
C TYR A 38 -10.00 -3.09 1.30
N SER A 39 -11.16 -3.60 1.70
CA SER A 39 -12.31 -3.71 0.82
C SER A 39 -13.17 -2.46 0.87
N GLY A 40 -13.43 -1.86 -0.29
CA GLY A 40 -14.38 -0.77 -0.44
C GLY A 40 -15.75 -1.28 -0.87
N SER A 41 -16.82 -0.61 -0.46
CA SER A 41 -18.18 -1.04 -0.79
C SER A 41 -18.97 -0.01 -1.60
N ASN A 42 -19.00 1.22 -1.15
CA ASN A 42 -19.80 2.30 -1.76
C ASN A 42 -18.96 3.54 -2.01
N GLY A 43 -19.21 4.20 -3.14
CA GLY A 43 -18.49 5.42 -3.53
C GLY A 43 -18.06 5.41 -4.99
N PRO A 44 -17.40 6.46 -5.44
CA PRO A 44 -16.96 6.60 -6.85
C PRO A 44 -15.92 5.55 -7.27
N GLY A 45 -15.24 4.95 -6.30
CA GLY A 45 -14.23 3.92 -6.53
C GLY A 45 -14.75 2.49 -6.52
N LYS A 46 -16.08 2.29 -6.40
CA LYS A 46 -16.66 0.95 -6.32
C LYS A 46 -16.23 0.06 -7.49
N GLY A 47 -15.69 -1.12 -7.16
CA GLY A 47 -15.20 -2.09 -8.15
C GLY A 47 -13.84 -1.74 -8.76
N LYS A 48 -13.21 -0.64 -8.34
CA LYS A 48 -11.86 -0.26 -8.74
C LYS A 48 -10.83 -0.68 -7.72
N HIS A 49 -9.66 -1.11 -8.19
CA HIS A 49 -8.57 -1.57 -7.36
C HIS A 49 -7.38 -0.60 -7.44
N VAL A 50 -6.96 -0.11 -6.28
CA VAL A 50 -5.78 0.74 -6.12
C VAL A 50 -4.70 -0.04 -5.38
N VAL A 51 -3.50 -0.11 -5.98
CA VAL A 51 -2.32 -0.65 -5.29
C VAL A 51 -1.49 0.52 -4.79
N LEU A 52 -1.16 0.49 -3.51
CA LEU A 52 -0.32 1.50 -2.86
C LEU A 52 1.03 0.87 -2.51
N ILE A 53 2.13 1.50 -2.91
CA ILE A 53 3.48 1.01 -2.64
C ILE A 53 4.15 1.91 -1.61
N ALA A 54 4.44 1.33 -0.44
CA ALA A 54 5.12 1.95 0.68
C ALA A 54 6.58 1.48 0.74
N ALA A 55 7.48 2.23 0.11
CA ALA A 55 8.89 1.88 -0.03
C ALA A 55 9.82 3.07 0.19
N GLU A 56 9.45 3.92 1.14
CA GLU A 56 10.21 5.09 1.56
C GLU A 56 10.25 5.17 3.09
N GLN A 57 11.40 4.97 3.67
CA GLN A 57 11.59 4.86 5.11
C GLN A 57 11.68 6.24 5.78
N GLU A 58 12.27 7.23 5.11
CA GLU A 58 12.52 8.57 5.67
C GLU A 58 11.22 9.34 5.94
N TYR A 59 10.20 9.15 5.10
CA TYR A 59 8.91 9.86 5.20
C TYR A 59 7.78 8.99 5.76
N ARG A 60 8.09 7.88 6.38
CA ARG A 60 7.14 7.01 7.07
C ARG A 60 6.01 6.53 6.15
N SER A 61 6.38 6.05 4.95
CA SER A 61 5.42 5.53 3.99
C SER A 61 4.66 4.31 4.52
N GLU A 62 5.27 3.53 5.40
CA GLU A 62 4.67 2.38 6.07
C GLU A 62 3.49 2.76 6.99
N GLN A 63 3.37 4.03 7.35
CA GLN A 63 2.24 4.56 8.11
C GLN A 63 1.24 5.28 7.20
N SER A 64 1.73 6.11 6.29
CA SER A 64 0.88 6.96 5.47
C SER A 64 0.11 6.19 4.40
N MET A 65 0.70 5.15 3.79
CA MET A 65 0.01 4.38 2.74
C MET A 65 -1.16 3.53 3.28
N PRO A 66 -1.05 2.81 4.41
CA PRO A 66 -2.21 2.15 5.03
C PRO A 66 -3.32 3.13 5.44
N MET A 67 -2.95 4.30 5.97
CA MET A 67 -3.94 5.34 6.30
C MET A 67 -4.68 5.82 5.05
N LEU A 68 -3.95 6.10 3.96
CA LEU A 68 -4.55 6.51 2.69
C LEU A 68 -5.44 5.40 2.11
N ALA A 69 -5.00 4.15 2.14
CA ALA A 69 -5.79 3.01 1.67
C ALA A 69 -7.10 2.88 2.47
N LYS A 70 -7.04 3.06 3.79
CA LYS A 70 -8.23 3.06 4.65
C LYS A 70 -9.20 4.18 4.29
N VAL A 71 -8.72 5.39 4.02
CA VAL A 71 -9.56 6.52 3.57
C VAL A 71 -10.19 6.21 2.21
N LEU A 72 -9.41 5.75 1.24
CA LEU A 72 -9.89 5.41 -0.10
C LEU A 72 -10.95 4.31 -0.06
N SER A 73 -10.77 3.28 0.76
CA SER A 73 -11.74 2.20 0.87
C SER A 73 -12.99 2.62 1.61
N SER A 74 -12.86 3.21 2.80
CA SER A 74 -13.98 3.50 3.68
C SER A 74 -14.87 4.64 3.17
N HIS A 75 -14.28 5.68 2.56
CA HIS A 75 -15.00 6.88 2.15
C HIS A 75 -15.23 6.98 0.64
N HIS A 76 -14.45 6.27 -0.15
CA HIS A 76 -14.52 6.38 -1.62
C HIS A 76 -14.83 5.05 -2.32
N GLY A 77 -14.85 3.93 -1.58
CA GLY A 77 -15.30 2.64 -2.10
C GLY A 77 -14.27 1.89 -2.95
N PHE A 78 -13.01 2.30 -2.96
CA PHE A 78 -11.94 1.57 -3.66
C PHE A 78 -11.56 0.29 -2.91
N ASN A 79 -11.29 -0.79 -3.63
CA ASN A 79 -10.48 -1.88 -3.09
C ASN A 79 -9.02 -1.45 -3.10
N CYS A 80 -8.31 -1.64 -2.00
CA CYS A 80 -6.92 -1.21 -1.88
C CYS A 80 -6.03 -2.37 -1.43
N THR A 81 -4.83 -2.47 -2.03
CA THR A 81 -3.75 -3.34 -1.55
C THR A 81 -2.54 -2.47 -1.25
N VAL A 82 -1.97 -2.60 -0.05
CA VAL A 82 -0.76 -1.88 0.34
C VAL A 82 0.40 -2.84 0.37
N LEU A 83 1.40 -2.59 -0.47
CA LEU A 83 2.64 -3.36 -0.56
C LEU A 83 3.74 -2.60 0.17
N PHE A 84 4.60 -3.34 0.87
CA PHE A 84 5.69 -2.77 1.65
C PHE A 84 7.05 -3.24 1.15
N SER A 85 8.04 -2.36 1.26
CA SER A 85 9.43 -2.81 1.24
C SER A 85 9.74 -3.50 2.56
N VAL A 86 10.28 -4.70 2.48
CA VAL A 86 10.63 -5.54 3.63
C VAL A 86 12.12 -5.85 3.65
N ASN A 87 12.64 -6.13 4.85
CA ASN A 87 14.00 -6.59 5.06
C ASN A 87 14.16 -8.09 4.73
N GLU A 88 15.35 -8.65 4.94
CA GLU A 88 15.64 -10.07 4.68
C GLU A 88 14.79 -11.05 5.50
N LYS A 89 14.23 -10.60 6.63
CA LYS A 89 13.34 -11.38 7.48
C LYS A 89 11.87 -11.31 7.05
N GLY A 90 11.57 -10.50 6.02
CA GLY A 90 10.20 -10.23 5.61
C GLY A 90 9.47 -9.20 6.46
N GLU A 91 10.19 -8.43 7.28
CA GLU A 91 9.61 -7.43 8.19
C GLU A 91 9.65 -6.04 7.56
N VAL A 92 8.63 -5.23 7.81
CA VAL A 92 8.62 -3.80 7.48
C VAL A 92 9.53 -3.07 8.48
N ASP A 93 10.72 -2.72 8.03
CA ASP A 93 11.73 -2.06 8.87
C ASP A 93 11.91 -0.59 8.45
N PRO A 94 11.38 0.37 9.24
CA PRO A 94 11.51 1.80 8.94
C PRO A 94 12.95 2.33 9.12
N THR A 95 13.87 1.53 9.62
CA THR A 95 15.29 1.89 9.76
C THR A 95 16.17 1.32 8.64
N MET A 96 15.59 0.54 7.74
CA MET A 96 16.31 -0.05 6.60
C MET A 96 16.92 1.05 5.73
N PRO A 97 18.23 0.97 5.43
CA PRO A 97 18.89 2.03 4.67
C PRO A 97 18.41 2.09 3.22
N ALA A 98 18.32 3.30 2.69
CA ALA A 98 18.04 3.56 1.28
C ALA A 98 18.92 4.73 0.79
N PRO A 99 19.93 4.50 -0.09
CA PRO A 99 20.30 3.20 -0.65
C PRO A 99 21.08 2.33 0.34
N PHE A 100 21.12 1.04 0.08
CA PHE A 100 22.00 0.14 0.81
C PHE A 100 23.48 0.51 0.63
N LYS A 101 24.27 0.26 1.67
CA LYS A 101 25.73 0.48 1.63
C LYS A 101 26.42 -0.57 0.76
N ASP A 102 25.94 -1.82 0.84
CA ASP A 102 26.43 -2.90 0.01
C ASP A 102 25.62 -2.95 -1.30
N LYS A 103 26.31 -3.08 -2.42
CA LYS A 103 25.70 -3.16 -3.75
C LYS A 103 24.98 -4.50 -4.01
N GLU A 104 25.33 -5.53 -3.25
CA GLU A 104 24.70 -6.85 -3.33
C GLU A 104 23.36 -6.91 -2.57
N GLU A 105 23.17 -6.02 -1.59
CA GLU A 105 21.90 -5.94 -0.86
C GLU A 105 20.77 -5.51 -1.79
N ARG A 106 19.61 -6.09 -1.59
CA ARG A 106 18.41 -5.83 -2.38
C ARG A 106 17.23 -5.55 -1.47
N HIS A 107 16.42 -4.59 -1.88
CA HIS A 107 15.09 -4.44 -1.34
C HIS A 107 14.20 -5.57 -1.85
N ASN A 108 13.14 -5.83 -1.14
CA ASN A 108 12.11 -6.78 -1.53
C ASN A 108 10.74 -6.17 -1.29
N ILE A 109 9.85 -6.28 -2.28
CA ILE A 109 8.44 -5.85 -2.17
C ILE A 109 7.58 -7.06 -2.54
N PRO A 110 7.14 -7.85 -1.55
CA PRO A 110 6.21 -8.95 -1.81
C PRO A 110 4.89 -8.46 -2.42
N GLY A 111 4.26 -9.29 -3.25
CA GLY A 111 2.94 -9.00 -3.83
C GLY A 111 2.93 -8.03 -5.02
N LEU A 112 4.08 -7.72 -5.64
CA LEU A 112 4.12 -6.83 -6.83
C LEU A 112 3.30 -7.35 -8.03
N ASP A 113 2.91 -8.61 -8.06
CA ASP A 113 2.01 -9.17 -9.06
C ASP A 113 0.59 -8.55 -8.99
N HIS A 114 0.18 -7.97 -7.85
CA HIS A 114 -1.05 -7.18 -7.72
C HIS A 114 -1.11 -6.02 -8.71
N LEU A 115 0.04 -5.51 -9.19
CA LEU A 115 0.09 -4.44 -10.20
C LEU A 115 -0.63 -4.82 -11.49
N LYS A 116 -0.66 -6.11 -11.86
CA LYS A 116 -1.37 -6.60 -13.05
C LYS A 116 -2.86 -6.28 -13.02
N LYS A 117 -3.47 -6.36 -11.82
CA LYS A 117 -4.91 -6.16 -11.60
C LYS A 117 -5.25 -4.74 -11.14
N ALA A 118 -4.27 -3.90 -10.86
CA ALA A 118 -4.50 -2.53 -10.42
C ALA A 118 -5.16 -1.69 -11.52
N ASP A 119 -6.16 -0.90 -11.16
CA ASP A 119 -6.72 0.18 -12.00
C ASP A 119 -5.88 1.47 -11.86
N CYS A 120 -5.23 1.66 -10.70
CA CYS A 120 -4.34 2.77 -10.42
C CYS A 120 -3.27 2.33 -9.41
N VAL A 121 -2.07 2.90 -9.54
CA VAL A 121 -1.01 2.73 -8.56
C VAL A 121 -0.69 4.07 -7.91
N ILE A 122 -0.61 4.08 -6.57
CA ILE A 122 -0.07 5.19 -5.79
C ILE A 122 1.27 4.75 -5.23
N TRP A 123 2.32 5.47 -5.58
CA TRP A 123 3.67 5.01 -5.35
C TRP A 123 4.51 6.06 -4.63
N ILE A 124 5.13 5.63 -3.53
CA ILE A 124 6.19 6.38 -2.84
C ILE A 124 7.37 5.45 -2.60
N SER A 125 8.54 5.82 -3.09
CA SER A 125 9.78 5.06 -2.90
C SER A 125 10.99 5.97 -2.97
N ARG A 126 12.13 5.46 -2.49
CA ARG A 126 13.41 6.17 -2.56
C ARG A 126 14.55 5.18 -2.68
N PHE A 127 15.32 5.32 -3.74
CA PHE A 127 16.53 4.55 -4.01
C PHE A 127 16.38 3.02 -3.86
N MET A 128 15.24 2.49 -4.29
CA MET A 128 14.97 1.06 -4.24
C MET A 128 15.95 0.28 -5.12
N HIS A 129 16.50 -0.80 -4.58
CA HIS A 129 17.35 -1.73 -5.28
C HIS A 129 16.67 -3.09 -5.35
N LEU A 130 15.78 -3.26 -6.31
CA LEU A 130 14.95 -4.45 -6.47
C LEU A 130 15.61 -5.47 -7.40
N PRO A 131 15.37 -6.78 -7.19
CA PRO A 131 15.69 -7.82 -8.17
C PRO A 131 14.99 -7.56 -9.52
N GLU A 132 15.61 -8.00 -10.62
CA GLU A 132 15.07 -7.80 -11.98
C GLU A 132 13.66 -8.36 -12.14
N ALA A 133 13.38 -9.52 -11.54
CA ALA A 133 12.04 -10.11 -11.58
C ALA A 133 10.97 -9.20 -10.95
N GLN A 134 11.31 -8.46 -9.91
CA GLN A 134 10.41 -7.48 -9.30
C GLN A 134 10.30 -6.20 -10.12
N MET A 135 11.41 -5.75 -10.72
CA MET A 135 11.41 -4.61 -11.64
C MET A 135 10.51 -4.85 -12.85
N GLN A 136 10.40 -6.11 -13.33
CA GLN A 136 9.53 -6.45 -14.45
C GLN A 136 8.06 -6.10 -14.20
N HIS A 137 7.56 -6.25 -12.96
CA HIS A 137 6.19 -5.84 -12.62
C HIS A 137 5.96 -4.34 -12.81
N PHE A 138 6.96 -3.51 -12.49
CA PHE A 138 6.89 -2.06 -12.76
C PHE A 138 6.91 -1.79 -14.26
N TYR A 139 7.78 -2.46 -15.02
CA TYR A 139 7.86 -2.27 -16.47
C TYR A 139 6.54 -2.64 -17.16
N ASP A 140 5.97 -3.78 -16.80
CA ASP A 140 4.67 -4.24 -17.31
C ASP A 140 3.55 -3.23 -16.98
N TYR A 141 3.58 -2.68 -15.76
CA TYR A 141 2.61 -1.66 -15.37
C TYR A 141 2.79 -0.36 -16.17
N PHE A 142 4.01 0.11 -16.39
CA PHE A 142 4.29 1.30 -17.20
C PHE A 142 3.89 1.10 -18.65
N ASP A 143 4.07 -0.10 -19.20
CA ASP A 143 3.63 -0.45 -20.55
C ASP A 143 2.11 -0.50 -20.69
N SER A 144 1.40 -0.83 -19.62
CA SER A 144 -0.06 -0.88 -19.61
C SER A 144 -0.72 0.49 -19.83
N GLY A 145 0.01 1.59 -19.58
CA GLY A 145 -0.51 2.95 -19.67
C GLY A 145 -1.57 3.30 -18.63
N LYS A 146 -1.74 2.47 -17.60
CA LYS A 146 -2.70 2.73 -16.52
C LYS A 146 -2.23 3.90 -15.63
N PRO A 147 -3.17 4.56 -14.91
CA PRO A 147 -2.86 5.70 -14.05
C PRO A 147 -1.82 5.40 -12.97
N LEU A 148 -0.83 6.30 -12.86
CA LEU A 148 0.21 6.26 -11.83
C LEU A 148 0.23 7.59 -11.09
N ILE A 149 0.10 7.54 -9.76
CA ILE A 149 0.29 8.69 -8.89
C ILE A 149 1.61 8.49 -8.13
N ALA A 150 2.61 9.25 -8.52
CA ALA A 150 3.92 9.22 -7.86
C ALA A 150 3.99 10.32 -6.79
N LEU A 151 4.19 9.92 -5.55
CA LEU A 151 4.37 10.85 -4.46
C LEU A 151 5.85 11.22 -4.31
N ARG A 152 6.12 12.23 -3.50
CA ARG A 152 7.47 12.73 -3.24
C ARG A 152 8.45 11.60 -2.99
N THR A 153 9.63 11.77 -3.58
CA THR A 153 10.81 10.94 -3.75
C THR A 153 10.74 9.89 -4.85
N ALA A 154 9.56 9.52 -5.36
CA ALA A 154 9.46 8.54 -6.45
C ALA A 154 10.21 8.92 -7.74
N ASN A 155 10.51 10.21 -7.96
CA ASN A 155 11.35 10.68 -9.08
C ASN A 155 12.81 10.16 -9.02
N HIS A 156 13.27 9.71 -7.86
CA HIS A 156 14.51 8.96 -7.65
C HIS A 156 14.25 7.65 -6.90
N GLY A 157 13.13 7.02 -7.23
CA GLY A 157 12.62 5.82 -6.56
C GLY A 157 13.51 4.59 -6.71
N PHE A 158 14.37 4.51 -7.74
CA PHE A 158 15.24 3.36 -7.97
C PHE A 158 16.72 3.74 -7.92
N TRP A 159 17.52 2.91 -7.22
CA TRP A 159 18.96 3.06 -7.17
C TRP A 159 19.59 2.79 -8.54
N GLY A 160 20.52 3.65 -8.97
CA GLY A 160 21.12 3.55 -10.29
C GLY A 160 20.20 3.96 -11.45
N GLY A 161 19.00 4.46 -11.13
CA GLY A 161 18.02 4.94 -12.10
C GLY A 161 17.15 3.82 -12.69
N LEU A 162 16.15 4.22 -13.47
CA LEU A 162 15.22 3.30 -14.13
C LEU A 162 15.83 2.74 -15.41
N LYS A 163 15.93 1.42 -15.51
CA LYS A 163 16.40 0.70 -16.70
C LYS A 163 15.23 0.27 -17.60
N TYR A 164 14.32 1.18 -17.87
CA TYR A 164 13.12 0.90 -18.65
C TYR A 164 13.25 1.45 -20.08
N ARG A 165 12.77 0.68 -21.05
CA ARG A 165 12.80 1.06 -22.47
C ARG A 165 11.39 0.96 -23.06
N LYS A 166 10.97 2.03 -23.71
CA LYS A 166 9.70 2.08 -24.46
C LYS A 166 9.97 2.50 -25.91
N GLY A 167 9.48 1.70 -26.85
CA GLY A 167 9.72 1.95 -28.28
C GLY A 167 11.21 2.04 -28.65
N GLY A 168 12.07 1.23 -27.99
CA GLY A 168 13.52 1.21 -28.22
C GLY A 168 14.31 2.35 -27.56
N LYS A 169 13.65 3.31 -26.89
CA LYS A 169 14.26 4.45 -26.21
C LYS A 169 14.30 4.24 -24.70
N ASN A 170 15.39 4.64 -24.04
CA ASN A 170 15.46 4.68 -22.59
C ASN A 170 14.49 5.74 -22.04
N VAL A 171 13.70 5.35 -21.03
CA VAL A 171 12.77 6.23 -20.34
C VAL A 171 13.26 6.41 -18.91
N SER A 172 13.56 7.65 -18.52
CA SER A 172 13.89 7.97 -17.14
C SER A 172 12.62 8.12 -16.28
N LEU A 173 12.75 8.00 -14.96
CA LEU A 173 11.64 8.31 -14.06
C LEU A 173 11.12 9.73 -14.27
N ARG A 174 11.99 10.69 -14.51
CA ARG A 174 11.61 12.07 -14.79
C ARG A 174 10.74 12.16 -16.05
N THR A 175 11.07 11.41 -17.09
CA THR A 175 10.29 11.40 -18.34
C THR A 175 8.96 10.67 -18.15
N LEU A 176 8.93 9.65 -17.28
CA LEU A 176 7.72 8.86 -17.01
C LEU A 176 6.72 9.63 -16.16
N LEU A 177 7.21 10.42 -15.21
CA LEU A 177 6.39 11.10 -14.19
C LEU A 177 6.07 12.57 -14.55
N GLY A 178 6.69 13.14 -15.57
CA GLY A 178 6.50 14.52 -16.02
C GLY A 178 7.55 15.48 -15.49
#